data_11d43b9f31dac0aecc7a6ff6e3c54e1c
#
_entry.id   11d43b9f31dac0aecc7a6ff6e3c54e1c
#
_cell.length_a   1.000
_cell.length_b   1.000
_cell.length_c   1.000
_cell.angle_alpha   90.00
_cell.angle_beta   90.00
_cell.angle_gamma   90.00
#
_symmetry.space_group_name_H-M   'P 1'
#
loop_
_entity.id
_entity.type
_entity.pdbx_description
1 polymer ?
#
loop_
_entity_poly.entity_id
_entity_poly.type
_entity_poly.pdbx_seq_one_letter_code
_entity_poly.pdbx_strand_id
1 'polypeptide(L)'
;MSFVVVAPEVLAAAASDLAGIGSTLAQANAAALAPTTAVLAAGADEVSAAIASLFGAHGQAYQAVSAQMSAFHAQFMQALTGAGGAYAAAEAVNVSAAQSVEQDLLAAINARFERIFGRPLIGDGANGGPGQDGGPGGVSFIQLTRPPTPFV
;
A
#
# COMPACT_ATOMS: atom_id res chain seq x y z
N MET A 1 -0.74 18.79 13.43
CA MET A 1 -0.38 18.37 12.07
C MET A 1 0.70 17.32 12.18
N SER A 2 0.56 16.16 11.57
CA SER A 2 1.61 15.14 11.55
C SER A 2 2.63 15.53 10.47
N PHE A 3 3.91 15.54 10.82
CA PHE A 3 5.01 15.81 9.87
C PHE A 3 5.56 14.49 9.25
N VAL A 4 4.84 13.39 9.41
CA VAL A 4 5.22 12.10 8.83
C VAL A 4 4.50 11.95 7.49
N VAL A 5 5.28 11.92 6.43
CA VAL A 5 4.81 11.55 5.09
C VAL A 5 5.12 10.07 4.89
N VAL A 6 4.10 9.28 4.63
CA VAL A 6 4.22 7.85 4.37
C VAL A 6 3.96 7.62 2.88
N ALA A 7 4.79 6.79 2.25
CA ALA A 7 4.56 6.28 0.91
C ALA A 7 3.90 4.89 1.01
N PRO A 8 2.57 4.76 0.94
CA PRO A 8 1.85 3.49 1.14
C PRO A 8 2.30 2.40 0.17
N GLU A 9 2.68 2.78 -1.05
CA GLU A 9 3.20 1.87 -2.07
C GLU A 9 4.54 1.23 -1.67
N VAL A 10 5.40 1.95 -0.95
CA VAL A 10 6.67 1.41 -0.44
C VAL A 10 6.41 0.39 0.67
N LEU A 11 5.43 0.65 1.55
CA LEU A 11 5.00 -0.31 2.56
C LEU A 11 4.41 -1.58 1.93
N ALA A 12 3.59 -1.42 0.88
CA ALA A 12 3.02 -2.55 0.16
C ALA A 12 4.11 -3.40 -0.53
N ALA A 13 5.11 -2.77 -1.15
CA ALA A 13 6.25 -3.45 -1.74
C ALA A 13 7.06 -4.21 -0.68
N ALA A 14 7.38 -3.57 0.45
CA ALA A 14 8.10 -4.22 1.55
C ALA A 14 7.30 -5.41 2.13
N ALA A 15 5.98 -5.31 2.24
CA ALA A 15 5.13 -6.41 2.65
C ALA A 15 5.20 -7.58 1.65
N SER A 16 5.18 -7.29 0.35
CA SER A 16 5.32 -8.31 -0.70
C SER A 16 6.68 -9.02 -0.64
N ASP A 17 7.76 -8.28 -0.44
CA ASP A 17 9.11 -8.84 -0.32
C ASP A 17 9.23 -9.76 0.91
N LEU A 18 8.69 -9.34 2.04
CA LEU A 18 8.64 -10.15 3.26
C LEU A 18 7.82 -11.43 3.07
N ALA A 19 6.70 -11.37 2.34
CA ALA A 19 5.92 -12.55 2.00
C ALA A 19 6.71 -13.52 1.13
N GLY A 20 7.51 -13.01 0.18
CA GLY A 20 8.45 -13.79 -0.64
C GLY A 20 9.50 -14.50 0.22
N ILE A 21 10.08 -13.82 1.21
CA ILE A 21 11.03 -14.41 2.17
C ILE A 21 10.37 -15.55 2.95
N GLY A 22 9.16 -15.35 3.46
CA GLY A 22 8.39 -16.38 4.16
C GLY A 22 8.16 -17.63 3.31
N SER A 23 7.79 -17.45 2.05
CA SER A 23 7.61 -18.55 1.09
C SER A 23 8.91 -19.32 0.83
N THR A 24 10.02 -18.61 0.62
CA THR A 24 11.33 -19.23 0.39
C THR A 24 11.78 -20.04 1.62
N LEU A 25 11.58 -19.49 2.82
CA LEU A 25 11.92 -20.18 4.06
C LEU A 25 11.06 -21.44 4.27
N ALA A 26 9.76 -21.37 3.97
CA ALA A 26 8.87 -22.53 4.05
C ALA A 26 9.32 -23.66 3.08
N GLN A 27 9.74 -23.32 1.87
CA GLN A 27 10.28 -24.29 0.90
C GLN A 27 11.59 -24.91 1.39
N ALA A 28 12.50 -24.10 1.95
CA ALA A 28 13.76 -24.59 2.50
C ALA A 28 13.53 -25.55 3.69
N ASN A 29 12.60 -25.20 4.59
CA ASN A 29 12.22 -26.04 5.74
C ASN A 29 11.57 -27.35 5.29
N ALA A 30 10.73 -27.33 4.27
CA ALA A 30 10.13 -28.53 3.69
C ALA A 30 11.19 -29.45 3.06
N ALA A 31 12.17 -28.89 2.35
CA ALA A 31 13.28 -29.64 1.78
C ALA A 31 14.19 -30.25 2.87
N ALA A 32 14.37 -29.56 3.99
CA ALA A 32 15.19 -30.01 5.12
C ALA A 32 14.49 -31.06 6.00
N LEU A 33 13.17 -31.26 5.88
CA LEU A 33 12.39 -32.12 6.76
C LEU A 33 12.92 -33.56 6.81
N ALA A 34 12.95 -34.25 5.68
CA ALA A 34 13.35 -35.65 5.61
C ALA A 34 14.82 -35.88 6.03
N PRO A 35 15.82 -35.13 5.49
CA PRO A 35 17.23 -35.38 5.84
C PRO A 35 17.57 -35.07 7.32
N THR A 36 16.77 -34.22 7.99
CA THR A 36 17.06 -33.84 9.38
C THR A 36 16.26 -34.65 10.42
N THR A 37 15.09 -35.17 10.04
CA THR A 37 14.24 -35.96 10.98
C THR A 37 14.36 -37.47 10.84
N ALA A 38 14.88 -37.95 9.69
CA ALA A 38 15.06 -39.39 9.43
C ALA A 38 16.56 -39.76 9.35
N VAL A 39 17.33 -39.32 10.35
CA VAL A 39 18.76 -39.60 10.43
C VAL A 39 18.98 -41.07 10.76
N LEU A 40 19.73 -41.76 9.90
CA LEU A 40 20.13 -43.17 10.14
C LEU A 40 21.37 -43.22 11.03
N ALA A 41 21.45 -44.26 11.89
CA ALA A 41 22.64 -44.52 12.67
C ALA A 41 23.84 -44.84 11.75
N ALA A 42 24.98 -44.23 12.03
CA ALA A 42 26.20 -44.41 11.21
C ALA A 42 26.82 -45.80 11.38
N GLY A 43 26.53 -46.49 12.44
CA GLY A 43 26.96 -47.86 12.75
C GLY A 43 25.88 -48.67 13.47
N ALA A 44 26.13 -49.94 13.64
CA ALA A 44 25.22 -50.88 14.34
C ALA A 44 25.48 -50.90 15.87
N ASP A 45 25.94 -49.78 16.44
CA ASP A 45 26.26 -49.64 17.85
C ASP A 45 25.30 -48.64 18.53
N GLU A 46 25.22 -48.77 19.87
CA GLU A 46 24.31 -47.98 20.69
C GLU A 46 24.64 -46.47 20.70
N VAL A 47 25.90 -46.10 20.48
CA VAL A 47 26.31 -44.69 20.42
C VAL A 47 25.83 -44.05 19.12
N SER A 48 26.02 -44.71 17.99
CA SER A 48 25.52 -44.28 16.71
C SER A 48 23.99 -44.16 16.71
N ALA A 49 23.30 -45.11 17.31
CA ALA A 49 21.84 -45.09 17.47
C ALA A 49 21.37 -43.90 18.33
N ALA A 50 22.06 -43.66 19.47
CA ALA A 50 21.73 -42.54 20.37
C ALA A 50 21.95 -41.17 19.67
N ILE A 51 23.03 -41.01 18.90
CA ILE A 51 23.32 -39.80 18.16
C ILE A 51 22.25 -39.56 17.06
N ALA A 52 21.88 -40.58 16.30
CA ALA A 52 20.84 -40.48 15.27
C ALA A 52 19.49 -40.08 15.90
N SER A 53 19.15 -40.66 17.04
CA SER A 53 17.93 -40.30 17.79
C SER A 53 17.95 -38.84 18.25
N LEU A 54 19.08 -38.35 18.77
CA LEU A 54 19.25 -36.98 19.23
C LEU A 54 19.03 -35.98 18.07
N PHE A 55 19.68 -36.22 16.94
CA PHE A 55 19.54 -35.35 15.77
C PHE A 55 18.11 -35.40 15.17
N GLY A 56 17.51 -36.59 15.13
CA GLY A 56 16.12 -36.73 14.69
C GLY A 56 15.14 -35.96 15.59
N ALA A 57 15.29 -36.07 16.91
CA ALA A 57 14.48 -35.33 17.88
C ALA A 57 14.69 -33.80 17.74
N HIS A 58 15.93 -33.36 17.56
CA HIS A 58 16.24 -31.97 17.32
C HIS A 58 15.58 -31.45 16.02
N GLY A 59 15.66 -32.23 14.93
CA GLY A 59 15.00 -31.90 13.66
C GLY A 59 13.47 -31.76 13.82
N GLN A 60 12.84 -32.67 14.59
CA GLN A 60 11.39 -32.56 14.87
C GLN A 60 11.06 -31.34 15.72
N ALA A 61 11.84 -31.03 16.75
CA ALA A 61 11.66 -29.82 17.56
C ALA A 61 11.81 -28.55 16.71
N TYR A 62 12.80 -28.52 15.83
CA TYR A 62 12.97 -27.41 14.85
C TYR A 62 11.74 -27.23 13.96
N GLN A 63 11.16 -28.30 13.42
CA GLN A 63 9.96 -28.23 12.58
C GLN A 63 8.75 -27.68 13.37
N ALA A 64 8.60 -28.01 14.64
CA ALA A 64 7.55 -27.44 15.48
C ALA A 64 7.73 -25.92 15.66
N VAL A 65 8.95 -25.46 15.93
CA VAL A 65 9.27 -24.01 16.02
C VAL A 65 9.05 -23.34 14.68
N SER A 66 9.47 -23.96 13.58
CA SER A 66 9.29 -23.45 12.22
C SER A 66 7.80 -23.22 11.89
N ALA A 67 6.92 -24.13 12.28
CA ALA A 67 5.48 -23.97 12.10
C ALA A 67 4.92 -22.77 12.90
N GLN A 68 5.37 -22.57 14.14
CA GLN A 68 4.99 -21.42 14.95
C GLN A 68 5.49 -20.11 14.34
N MET A 69 6.72 -20.07 13.85
CA MET A 69 7.30 -18.91 13.20
C MET A 69 6.57 -18.56 11.89
N SER A 70 6.13 -19.56 11.12
CA SER A 70 5.33 -19.35 9.92
C SER A 70 3.97 -18.73 10.25
N ALA A 71 3.30 -19.19 11.31
CA ALA A 71 2.05 -18.62 11.78
C ALA A 71 2.22 -17.16 12.26
N PHE A 72 3.28 -16.89 13.03
CA PHE A 72 3.62 -15.52 13.44
C PHE A 72 3.89 -14.62 12.24
N HIS A 73 4.68 -15.10 11.27
CA HIS A 73 4.98 -14.35 10.06
C HIS A 73 3.70 -13.98 9.27
N ALA A 74 2.76 -14.92 9.12
CA ALA A 74 1.49 -14.67 8.47
C ALA A 74 0.67 -13.57 9.18
N GLN A 75 0.60 -13.61 10.51
CA GLN A 75 -0.08 -12.58 11.31
C GLN A 75 0.62 -11.21 11.19
N PHE A 76 1.94 -11.20 11.23
CA PHE A 76 2.74 -10.00 11.04
C PHE A 76 2.48 -9.37 9.66
N MET A 77 2.43 -10.17 8.60
CA MET A 77 2.13 -9.71 7.25
C MET A 77 0.73 -9.10 7.14
N GLN A 78 -0.26 -9.71 7.78
CA GLN A 78 -1.62 -9.16 7.82
C GLN A 78 -1.65 -7.80 8.54
N ALA A 79 -0.96 -7.69 9.68
CA ALA A 79 -0.88 -6.44 10.42
C ALA A 79 -0.17 -5.34 9.62
N LEU A 80 0.93 -5.66 8.95
CA LEU A 80 1.68 -4.72 8.11
C LEU A 80 0.85 -4.23 6.92
N THR A 81 0.15 -5.14 6.24
CA THR A 81 -0.74 -4.80 5.12
C THR A 81 -1.90 -3.93 5.60
N GLY A 82 -2.49 -4.26 6.75
CA GLY A 82 -3.56 -3.45 7.35
C GLY A 82 -3.09 -2.04 7.73
N ALA A 83 -1.90 -1.94 8.30
CA ALA A 83 -1.29 -0.63 8.60
C ALA A 83 -1.05 0.20 7.32
N GLY A 84 -0.52 -0.43 6.27
CA GLY A 84 -0.34 0.23 4.96
C GLY A 84 -1.65 0.76 4.39
N GLY A 85 -2.73 -0.02 4.48
CA GLY A 85 -4.07 0.40 4.06
C GLY A 85 -4.61 1.58 4.89
N ALA A 86 -4.36 1.60 6.20
CA ALA A 86 -4.77 2.71 7.06
C ALA A 86 -4.04 4.02 6.69
N TYR A 87 -2.75 3.95 6.37
CA TYR A 87 -2.00 5.11 5.88
C TYR A 87 -2.52 5.59 4.53
N ALA A 88 -2.80 4.68 3.58
CA ALA A 88 -3.36 5.04 2.28
C ALA A 88 -4.73 5.74 2.42
N ALA A 89 -5.59 5.26 3.31
CA ALA A 89 -6.87 5.89 3.60
C ALA A 89 -6.71 7.29 4.21
N ALA A 90 -5.77 7.46 5.15
CA ALA A 90 -5.49 8.76 5.75
C ALA A 90 -4.97 9.77 4.73
N GLU A 91 -4.05 9.37 3.83
CA GLU A 91 -3.56 10.22 2.75
C GLU A 91 -4.68 10.63 1.79
N ALA A 92 -5.58 9.71 1.41
CA ALA A 92 -6.73 10.01 0.58
C ALA A 92 -7.67 11.05 1.23
N VAL A 93 -7.93 10.95 2.54
CA VAL A 93 -8.71 11.93 3.29
C VAL A 93 -8.02 13.29 3.31
N ASN A 94 -6.70 13.33 3.52
CA ASN A 94 -5.93 14.57 3.54
C ASN A 94 -5.97 15.29 2.18
N VAL A 95 -5.83 14.56 1.08
CA VAL A 95 -5.94 15.10 -0.28
C VAL A 95 -7.34 15.65 -0.53
N SER A 96 -8.40 14.92 -0.16
CA SER A 96 -9.78 15.37 -0.32
C SER A 96 -10.08 16.64 0.50
N ALA A 97 -9.59 16.70 1.73
CA ALA A 97 -9.75 17.88 2.59
C ALA A 97 -9.04 19.11 2.01
N ALA A 98 -7.83 18.94 1.46
CA ALA A 98 -7.10 20.03 0.81
C ALA A 98 -7.85 20.55 -0.43
N GLN A 99 -8.39 19.66 -1.26
CA GLN A 99 -9.17 20.02 -2.45
C GLN A 99 -10.47 20.74 -2.09
N SER A 100 -11.17 20.33 -1.03
CA SER A 100 -12.41 20.99 -0.60
C SER A 100 -12.15 22.42 -0.13
N VAL A 101 -11.08 22.67 0.62
CA VAL A 101 -10.69 24.02 1.07
C VAL A 101 -10.36 24.91 -0.13
N GLU A 102 -9.66 24.39 -1.13
CA GLU A 102 -9.37 25.14 -2.35
C GLU A 102 -10.65 25.51 -3.11
N GLN A 103 -11.57 24.55 -3.28
CA GLN A 103 -12.86 24.77 -3.95
C GLN A 103 -13.74 25.77 -3.19
N ASP A 104 -13.81 25.67 -1.87
CA ASP A 104 -14.58 26.59 -1.04
C ASP A 104 -14.03 28.01 -1.12
N LEU A 105 -12.70 28.17 -1.14
CA LEU A 105 -12.04 29.46 -1.30
C LEU A 105 -12.33 30.07 -2.69
N LEU A 106 -12.20 29.27 -3.75
CA LEU A 106 -12.53 29.69 -5.11
C LEU A 106 -14.01 30.07 -5.24
N ALA A 107 -14.90 29.29 -4.68
CA ALA A 107 -16.35 29.58 -4.67
C ALA A 107 -16.64 30.89 -3.93
N ALA A 108 -16.03 31.13 -2.78
CA ALA A 108 -16.21 32.36 -2.00
C ALA A 108 -15.71 33.62 -2.77
N ILE A 109 -14.58 33.48 -3.46
CA ILE A 109 -14.01 34.55 -4.30
C ILE A 109 -14.93 34.80 -5.51
N ASN A 110 -15.31 33.76 -6.22
CA ASN A 110 -16.10 33.84 -7.44
C ASN A 110 -17.51 34.37 -7.18
N ALA A 111 -18.16 33.98 -6.08
CA ALA A 111 -19.53 34.41 -5.74
C ALA A 111 -19.70 35.94 -5.67
N ARG A 112 -18.67 36.67 -5.30
CA ARG A 112 -18.70 38.14 -5.29
C ARG A 112 -18.58 38.72 -6.73
N PHE A 113 -17.71 38.14 -7.53
CA PHE A 113 -17.49 38.60 -8.92
C PHE A 113 -18.66 38.24 -9.85
N GLU A 114 -19.24 37.04 -9.66
CA GLU A 114 -20.43 36.63 -10.42
C GLU A 114 -21.61 37.53 -10.16
N ARG A 115 -21.79 38.00 -8.92
CA ARG A 115 -22.88 38.92 -8.58
C ARG A 115 -22.74 40.30 -9.21
N ILE A 116 -21.51 40.77 -9.45
CA ILE A 116 -21.23 42.10 -9.99
C ILE A 116 -21.07 42.07 -11.50
N PHE A 117 -20.37 41.04 -12.02
CA PHE A 117 -19.94 40.99 -13.43
C PHE A 117 -20.62 39.89 -14.23
N GLY A 118 -21.44 39.03 -13.60
CA GLY A 118 -22.10 37.89 -14.26
C GLY A 118 -21.19 36.76 -14.69
N ARG A 119 -19.94 36.73 -14.18
CA ARG A 119 -18.93 35.73 -14.57
C ARG A 119 -17.91 35.51 -13.42
N PRO A 120 -17.32 34.31 -13.28
CA PRO A 120 -16.34 34.04 -12.25
C PRO A 120 -15.04 34.85 -12.46
N LEU A 121 -14.31 35.08 -11.36
CA LEU A 121 -12.98 35.68 -11.44
C LEU A 121 -11.94 34.68 -11.91
N ILE A 122 -11.98 33.47 -11.30
CA ILE A 122 -11.03 32.37 -11.53
C ILE A 122 -11.82 31.11 -11.86
N GLY A 123 -11.49 30.44 -12.94
CA GLY A 123 -12.07 29.17 -13.34
C GLY A 123 -12.59 29.14 -14.75
N ASP A 124 -12.93 27.96 -15.23
CA ASP A 124 -13.58 27.75 -16.51
C ASP A 124 -15.06 28.10 -16.38
N GLY A 125 -15.70 28.55 -17.46
CA GLY A 125 -17.15 28.78 -17.50
C GLY A 125 -17.92 27.50 -17.28
N ALA A 126 -19.19 27.61 -16.92
CA ALA A 126 -20.07 26.46 -16.78
C ALA A 126 -20.16 25.67 -18.09
N ASN A 127 -20.13 24.34 -18.02
CA ASN A 127 -20.32 23.50 -19.19
C ASN A 127 -21.73 23.72 -19.78
N GLY A 128 -21.82 23.93 -21.10
CA GLY A 128 -23.11 23.98 -21.81
C GLY A 128 -23.83 22.62 -21.72
N GLY A 129 -25.16 22.68 -21.68
CA GLY A 129 -25.98 21.48 -21.88
C GLY A 129 -25.92 20.97 -23.33
N PRO A 130 -26.52 19.81 -23.65
CA PRO A 130 -26.58 19.28 -25.01
C PRO A 130 -27.17 20.34 -25.98
N GLY A 131 -26.37 20.84 -26.93
CA GLY A 131 -26.80 21.86 -27.89
C GLY A 131 -26.79 23.28 -27.35
N GLN A 132 -26.20 23.55 -26.19
CA GLN A 132 -26.05 24.90 -25.63
C GLN A 132 -24.56 25.27 -25.52
N ASP A 133 -24.25 26.52 -25.77
CA ASP A 133 -22.91 27.07 -25.59
C ASP A 133 -22.53 27.04 -24.09
N GLY A 134 -21.26 26.81 -23.80
CA GLY A 134 -20.73 26.91 -22.43
C GLY A 134 -20.76 28.35 -21.92
N GLY A 135 -20.81 28.53 -20.59
CA GLY A 135 -20.75 29.82 -19.94
C GLY A 135 -19.39 30.54 -20.17
N PRO A 136 -19.34 31.86 -19.98
CA PRO A 136 -18.08 32.61 -20.12
C PRO A 136 -17.08 32.21 -19.03
N GLY A 137 -15.83 31.96 -19.44
CA GLY A 137 -14.73 31.68 -18.53
C GLY A 137 -14.35 32.87 -17.63
N GLY A 138 -13.53 32.60 -16.61
CA GLY A 138 -13.08 33.58 -15.62
C GLY A 138 -12.29 34.74 -16.24
N VAL A 139 -12.23 35.85 -15.50
CA VAL A 139 -11.55 37.09 -15.94
C VAL A 139 -10.05 37.07 -15.64
N SER A 140 -9.57 36.08 -14.90
CA SER A 140 -8.17 35.98 -14.45
C SER A 140 -7.19 35.69 -15.57
N PHE A 141 -6.07 36.39 -15.60
CA PHE A 141 -4.95 36.22 -16.53
C PHE A 141 -4.31 34.80 -16.53
N ILE A 142 -4.57 34.01 -15.54
CA ILE A 142 -4.01 32.66 -15.42
C ILE A 142 -4.56 31.70 -16.49
N GLN A 143 -5.72 31.99 -17.06
CA GLN A 143 -6.31 31.16 -18.14
C GLN A 143 -5.79 31.49 -19.55
N LEU A 144 -5.11 32.59 -19.75
CA LEU A 144 -4.57 32.96 -21.05
C LEU A 144 -3.38 32.09 -21.50
N THR A 145 -2.84 31.24 -20.62
CA THR A 145 -1.68 30.39 -20.91
C THR A 145 -2.02 28.92 -21.15
N ARG A 146 -3.31 28.53 -21.08
CA ARG A 146 -3.70 27.15 -21.36
C ARG A 146 -3.93 27.00 -22.89
N PRO A 147 -3.17 26.15 -23.60
CA PRO A 147 -3.42 25.89 -25.00
C PRO A 147 -4.81 25.29 -25.19
N PRO A 148 -5.51 25.62 -26.30
CA PRO A 148 -6.82 25.06 -26.60
C PRO A 148 -6.71 23.54 -26.67
N THR A 149 -7.56 22.84 -25.91
CA THR A 149 -7.69 21.36 -26.01
C THR A 149 -8.23 21.06 -27.41
N PRO A 150 -7.62 20.14 -28.18
CA PRO A 150 -8.16 19.74 -29.48
C PRO A 150 -9.53 19.09 -29.28
N PHE A 151 -10.48 19.49 -30.05
CA PHE A 151 -11.79 18.85 -30.16
C PHE A 151 -11.59 17.39 -30.61
N VAL A 152 -12.11 16.44 -29.88
CA VAL A 152 -12.27 15.05 -30.29
C VAL A 152 -13.74 14.82 -30.57
#